data_affa043c2b14c00387c64246d24c2c55
#
_entry.id   affa043c2b14c00387c64246d24c2c55
#
_cell.length_a   1.000
_cell.length_b   1.000
_cell.length_c   1.000
_cell.angle_alpha   90.00
_cell.angle_beta   90.00
_cell.angle_gamma   90.00
#
_symmetry.space_group_name_H-M   'P 1'
#
loop_
_entity.id
_entity.type
_entity.pdbx_description
1 polymer ?
#
loop_
_entity_poly.entity_id
_entity_poly.type
_entity_poly.pdbx_seq_one_letter_code
_entity_poly.pdbx_strand_id
1 'polypeptide(L)'
;ALPKRKVEEDNLLSSKKTKTLQFIQTNVHDFAWFADKTFSVKYDTLQLPSGKIIRVHVFYYLENKGTWQNSIAMIKRAILTKSKWIGEYPYDVISVVDGGNGGGMEYPTITLLNDGGSEKMLDFVIHHEVGHNWFQGILATNERLHPWMDEGMNTYYDSRYLQQHYGNTNLPIIQTKSVFLNKRLPVDLQQTLLQSVTRIKKDQPIETTSEKFSAFNYNMVAYIKTGDWMKLLEDELGKEVFDKCMQEYYKRWHFKHPYPEDFKKTMEDVSGKNLDTIFS
;
A
#
# COMPACT_ATOMS: atom_id res chain seq x y z
N ALA A 1 -6.01 -1.77 30.28
CA ALA A 1 -5.49 -3.00 29.69
C ALA A 1 -6.66 -3.94 29.44
N LEU A 2 -6.96 -4.27 28.19
CA LEU A 2 -7.94 -5.29 27.86
C LEU A 2 -7.32 -6.67 28.22
N PRO A 3 -8.08 -7.59 28.82
CA PRO A 3 -7.56 -8.89 29.22
C PRO A 3 -7.11 -9.66 27.97
N LYS A 4 -5.92 -10.28 28.05
CA LYS A 4 -5.45 -11.24 27.04
C LYS A 4 -6.42 -12.43 27.04
N ARG A 5 -7.29 -12.51 26.04
CA ARG A 5 -8.21 -13.63 25.87
C ARG A 5 -7.41 -14.80 25.30
N LYS A 6 -7.25 -15.87 26.11
CA LYS A 6 -6.90 -17.19 25.56
C LYS A 6 -8.07 -17.64 24.72
N VAL A 7 -7.88 -17.80 23.42
CA VAL A 7 -8.84 -18.49 22.55
C VAL A 7 -8.57 -19.98 22.77
N GLU A 8 -9.35 -20.61 23.63
CA GLU A 8 -9.46 -22.07 23.66
C GLU A 8 -10.34 -22.49 22.48
N GLU A 9 -9.96 -23.53 21.78
CA GLU A 9 -10.56 -24.06 20.56
C GLU A 9 -11.99 -24.61 20.71
N ASP A 10 -12.63 -24.44 21.87
CA ASP A 10 -13.94 -24.99 22.14
C ASP A 10 -15.07 -24.10 21.64
N ASN A 11 -15.71 -24.58 20.54
CA ASN A 11 -17.06 -24.24 20.12
C ASN A 11 -17.50 -22.80 20.40
N LEU A 12 -17.03 -21.86 19.59
CA LEU A 12 -17.55 -20.49 19.57
C LEU A 12 -19.01 -20.50 19.08
N LEU A 13 -19.91 -20.89 19.97
CA LEU A 13 -21.34 -20.78 19.72
C LEU A 13 -21.69 -19.30 19.63
N SER A 14 -22.37 -18.92 18.56
CA SER A 14 -22.92 -17.58 18.43
C SER A 14 -23.87 -17.27 19.60
N SER A 15 -23.74 -16.07 20.17
CA SER A 15 -24.67 -15.64 21.20
C SER A 15 -26.10 -15.61 20.65
N LYS A 16 -27.07 -16.05 21.44
CA LYS A 16 -28.50 -15.93 21.13
C LYS A 16 -29.00 -14.48 21.28
N LYS A 17 -28.20 -13.60 21.92
CA LYS A 17 -28.51 -12.19 22.09
C LYS A 17 -27.93 -11.38 20.93
N THR A 18 -28.73 -10.52 20.34
CA THR A 18 -28.30 -9.52 19.38
C THR A 18 -27.61 -8.34 20.09
N LYS A 19 -26.71 -7.68 19.40
CA LYS A 19 -26.11 -6.41 19.82
C LYS A 19 -26.03 -5.48 18.60
N THR A 20 -26.15 -4.19 18.86
CA THR A 20 -25.91 -3.15 17.86
C THR A 20 -24.54 -2.53 18.12
N LEU A 21 -23.74 -2.37 17.08
CA LEU A 21 -22.47 -1.66 17.11
C LEU A 21 -22.59 -0.48 16.14
N GLN A 22 -22.05 0.66 16.56
CA GLN A 22 -21.94 1.84 15.70
C GLN A 22 -20.47 2.17 15.51
N PHE A 23 -20.07 2.34 14.26
CA PHE A 23 -18.75 2.78 13.88
C PHE A 23 -18.85 4.14 13.20
N ILE A 24 -17.95 5.06 13.55
CA ILE A 24 -17.89 6.40 12.99
C ILE A 24 -16.45 6.69 12.61
N GLN A 25 -16.26 7.11 11.38
CA GLN A 25 -14.98 7.61 10.88
C GLN A 25 -15.22 8.83 9.99
N THR A 26 -14.51 9.91 10.27
CA THR A 26 -14.57 11.13 9.45
C THR A 26 -13.49 11.11 8.37
N ASN A 27 -13.68 11.91 7.31
CA ASN A 27 -12.74 12.09 6.21
C ASN A 27 -12.39 10.77 5.50
N VAL A 28 -13.40 9.95 5.25
CA VAL A 28 -13.32 8.74 4.42
C VAL A 28 -14.40 8.81 3.34
N HIS A 29 -14.12 8.26 2.19
CA HIS A 29 -15.02 8.26 1.03
C HIS A 29 -15.58 6.86 0.73
N ASP A 30 -15.18 5.86 1.49
CA ASP A 30 -15.66 4.48 1.37
C ASP A 30 -15.87 3.85 2.75
N PHE A 31 -16.59 2.74 2.78
CA PHE A 31 -16.90 1.99 3.99
C PHE A 31 -16.92 0.49 3.73
N ALA A 32 -16.12 -0.25 4.47
CA ALA A 32 -16.11 -1.70 4.47
C ALA A 32 -16.20 -2.27 5.88
N TRP A 33 -16.70 -3.48 6.00
CA TRP A 33 -16.68 -4.24 7.24
C TRP A 33 -16.49 -5.73 6.96
N PHE A 34 -15.82 -6.41 7.87
CA PHE A 34 -15.57 -7.84 7.78
C PHE A 34 -16.02 -8.51 9.08
N ALA A 35 -16.59 -9.69 8.97
CA ALA A 35 -17.03 -10.47 10.12
C ALA A 35 -16.84 -11.97 9.86
N ASP A 36 -16.05 -12.59 10.69
CA ASP A 36 -15.92 -14.05 10.74
C ASP A 36 -15.74 -14.47 12.20
N LYS A 37 -16.46 -15.51 12.61
CA LYS A 37 -16.37 -16.03 13.98
C LYS A 37 -15.06 -16.76 14.26
N THR A 38 -14.31 -17.11 13.22
CA THR A 38 -13.05 -17.86 13.31
C THR A 38 -11.83 -16.95 13.31
N PHE A 39 -11.98 -15.64 13.14
CA PHE A 39 -10.86 -14.71 13.22
C PHE A 39 -10.17 -14.76 14.58
N SER A 40 -8.87 -14.97 14.55
CA SER A 40 -7.96 -14.61 15.64
C SER A 40 -7.66 -13.12 15.57
N VAL A 41 -7.61 -12.45 16.72
CA VAL A 41 -7.44 -11.00 16.79
C VAL A 41 -6.16 -10.65 17.53
N LYS A 42 -5.33 -9.80 16.93
CA LYS A 42 -4.24 -9.09 17.61
C LYS A 42 -4.58 -7.61 17.73
N TYR A 43 -4.13 -7.02 18.81
CA TYR A 43 -4.33 -5.59 19.09
C TYR A 43 -3.08 -5.01 19.73
N ASP A 44 -2.73 -3.79 19.28
CA ASP A 44 -1.69 -2.97 19.91
C ASP A 44 -1.95 -1.49 19.60
N THR A 45 -1.12 -0.62 20.16
CA THR A 45 -1.13 0.80 19.89
C THR A 45 0.20 1.24 19.29
N LEU A 46 0.17 2.32 18.51
CA LEU A 46 1.35 2.98 17.98
C LEU A 46 1.28 4.46 18.33
N GLN A 47 2.34 4.97 18.97
CA GLN A 47 2.51 6.39 19.16
C GLN A 47 3.25 6.99 17.95
N LEU A 48 2.64 8.00 17.34
CA LEU A 48 3.21 8.76 16.23
C LEU A 48 4.16 9.86 16.74
N PRO A 49 5.01 10.45 15.88
CA PRO A 49 5.92 11.52 16.27
C PRO A 49 5.25 12.73 16.91
N SER A 50 4.03 13.08 16.51
CA SER A 50 3.22 14.14 17.13
C SER A 50 2.78 13.85 18.56
N GLY A 51 2.95 12.59 19.03
CA GLY A 51 2.40 12.09 20.29
C GLY A 51 1.02 11.45 20.16
N LYS A 52 0.37 11.53 18.97
CA LYS A 52 -0.90 10.87 18.70
C LYS A 52 -0.76 9.35 18.85
N ILE A 53 -1.74 8.73 19.50
CA ILE A 53 -1.78 7.28 19.65
C ILE A 53 -2.86 6.71 18.74
N ILE A 54 -2.48 5.78 17.87
CA ILE A 54 -3.39 5.05 17.00
C ILE A 54 -3.55 3.60 17.46
N ARG A 55 -4.72 3.05 17.22
CA ARG A 55 -5.05 1.65 17.51
C ARG A 55 -4.75 0.80 16.28
N VAL A 56 -4.05 -0.32 16.49
CA VAL A 56 -3.68 -1.26 15.43
C VAL A 56 -4.39 -2.58 15.70
N HIS A 57 -5.20 -3.02 14.77
CA HIS A 57 -5.92 -4.28 14.82
C HIS A 57 -5.49 -5.20 13.69
N VAL A 58 -5.41 -6.49 13.97
CA VAL A 58 -5.18 -7.54 12.97
C VAL A 58 -6.20 -8.65 13.19
N PHE A 59 -6.87 -9.03 12.12
CA PHE A 59 -7.81 -10.13 12.07
C PHE A 59 -7.28 -11.17 11.08
N TYR A 60 -7.01 -12.39 11.54
CA TYR A 60 -6.39 -13.41 10.70
C TYR A 60 -6.90 -14.81 11.04
N TYR A 61 -6.82 -15.73 10.10
CA TYR A 61 -7.18 -17.11 10.32
C TYR A 61 -6.05 -17.84 11.05
N LEU A 62 -6.43 -18.74 11.98
CA LEU A 62 -5.46 -19.40 12.87
C LEU A 62 -4.45 -20.26 12.11
N GLU A 63 -4.84 -20.84 10.97
CA GLU A 63 -3.96 -21.59 10.08
C GLU A 63 -2.80 -20.73 9.54
N ASN A 64 -3.01 -19.42 9.38
CA ASN A 64 -2.01 -18.46 8.90
C ASN A 64 -1.15 -17.86 10.03
N LYS A 65 -1.31 -18.35 11.26
CA LYS A 65 -0.64 -17.81 12.46
C LYS A 65 0.88 -17.66 12.28
N GLY A 66 1.52 -18.62 11.59
CA GLY A 66 2.97 -18.58 11.37
C GLY A 66 3.40 -17.33 10.61
N THR A 67 2.79 -17.08 9.48
CA THR A 67 3.07 -15.91 8.61
C THR A 67 2.66 -14.61 9.29
N TRP A 68 1.51 -14.60 9.98
CA TRP A 68 0.94 -13.41 10.59
C TRP A 68 1.52 -13.08 11.99
N GLN A 69 2.52 -13.85 12.47
CA GLN A 69 3.06 -13.67 13.82
C GLN A 69 3.55 -12.26 14.09
N ASN A 70 4.24 -11.65 13.14
CA ASN A 70 4.87 -10.33 13.24
C ASN A 70 4.05 -9.19 12.60
N SER A 71 2.80 -9.45 12.17
CA SER A 71 1.97 -8.50 11.42
C SER A 71 1.77 -7.14 12.10
N ILE A 72 1.61 -7.09 13.43
CA ILE A 72 1.53 -5.81 14.17
C ILE A 72 2.79 -4.97 13.97
N ALA A 73 3.97 -5.57 14.05
CA ALA A 73 5.24 -4.85 13.86
C ALA A 73 5.39 -4.36 12.41
N MET A 74 4.94 -5.13 11.43
CA MET A 74 4.93 -4.75 10.01
C MET A 74 4.03 -3.55 9.77
N ILE A 75 2.80 -3.56 10.30
CA ILE A 75 1.84 -2.44 10.17
C ILE A 75 2.41 -1.16 10.82
N LYS A 76 2.94 -1.26 12.04
CA LYS A 76 3.56 -0.12 12.72
C LYS A 76 4.71 0.46 11.90
N ARG A 77 5.55 -0.39 11.32
CA ARG A 77 6.67 0.00 10.45
C ARG A 77 6.18 0.70 9.18
N ALA A 78 5.16 0.14 8.50
CA ALA A 78 4.57 0.75 7.32
C ALA A 78 4.03 2.16 7.62
N ILE A 79 3.27 2.32 8.71
CA ILE A 79 2.72 3.62 9.11
C ILE A 79 3.82 4.61 9.45
N LEU A 80 4.82 4.23 10.27
CA LEU A 80 5.91 5.14 10.64
C LEU A 80 6.73 5.56 9.43
N THR A 81 6.98 4.64 8.51
CA THR A 81 7.76 4.90 7.30
C THR A 81 7.03 5.87 6.37
N LYS A 82 5.76 5.60 6.05
CA LYS A 82 4.92 6.48 5.22
C LYS A 82 4.68 7.84 5.91
N SER A 83 4.45 7.85 7.21
CA SER A 83 4.30 9.10 7.99
C SER A 83 5.54 9.98 7.89
N LYS A 84 6.73 9.39 7.93
CA LYS A 84 8.01 10.11 7.80
C LYS A 84 8.23 10.65 6.39
N TRP A 85 7.89 9.88 5.36
CA TRP A 85 8.21 10.24 3.98
C TRP A 85 7.20 11.20 3.36
N ILE A 86 5.92 11.06 3.72
CA ILE A 86 4.82 11.72 3.04
C ILE A 86 4.12 12.72 3.96
N GLY A 87 3.65 12.24 5.11
CA GLY A 87 2.92 13.02 6.10
C GLY A 87 2.29 12.12 7.14
N GLU A 88 2.10 12.62 8.35
CA GLU A 88 1.67 11.79 9.47
C GLU A 88 0.27 11.20 9.26
N TYR A 89 0.09 9.93 9.64
CA TYR A 89 -1.17 9.19 9.56
C TYR A 89 -2.28 9.91 10.36
N PRO A 90 -3.37 10.35 9.72
CA PRO A 90 -4.32 11.24 10.37
C PRO A 90 -5.42 10.52 11.15
N TYR A 91 -5.66 9.22 10.92
CA TYR A 91 -6.75 8.49 11.56
C TYR A 91 -6.35 7.90 12.93
N ASP A 92 -7.34 7.49 13.73
CA ASP A 92 -7.13 6.96 15.08
C ASP A 92 -7.01 5.43 15.13
N VAL A 93 -7.21 4.79 13.99
CA VAL A 93 -7.23 3.34 13.88
C VAL A 93 -6.71 2.88 12.53
N ILE A 94 -6.10 1.71 12.51
CA ILE A 94 -5.85 0.91 11.33
C ILE A 94 -6.19 -0.54 11.63
N SER A 95 -6.88 -1.19 10.73
CA SER A 95 -7.20 -2.61 10.79
C SER A 95 -6.67 -3.31 9.55
N VAL A 96 -6.09 -4.49 9.73
CA VAL A 96 -5.64 -5.34 8.64
C VAL A 96 -6.33 -6.70 8.79
N VAL A 97 -6.97 -7.15 7.73
CA VAL A 97 -7.79 -8.36 7.71
C VAL A 97 -7.21 -9.37 6.72
N ASP A 98 -7.04 -10.60 7.18
CA ASP A 98 -6.68 -11.73 6.32
C ASP A 98 -7.89 -12.10 5.45
N GLY A 99 -7.75 -11.89 4.15
CA GLY A 99 -8.79 -12.14 3.15
C GLY A 99 -8.76 -13.54 2.56
N GLY A 100 -7.85 -14.41 3.02
CA GLY A 100 -7.69 -15.75 2.48
C GLY A 100 -7.12 -15.74 1.05
N ASN A 101 -7.86 -16.27 0.08
CA ASN A 101 -7.41 -16.46 -1.31
C ASN A 101 -7.75 -15.29 -2.25
N GLY A 102 -7.77 -14.07 -1.78
CA GLY A 102 -8.01 -12.86 -2.58
C GLY A 102 -6.74 -12.06 -2.88
N GLY A 103 -6.86 -11.00 -3.65
CA GLY A 103 -5.86 -9.92 -3.73
C GLY A 103 -5.91 -9.03 -2.49
N GLY A 104 -5.22 -7.89 -2.52
CA GLY A 104 -5.41 -6.82 -1.56
C GLY A 104 -6.63 -5.95 -1.90
N MET A 105 -7.15 -5.23 -0.92
CA MET A 105 -8.11 -4.15 -1.11
C MET A 105 -7.99 -3.13 0.02
N GLU A 106 -7.79 -1.91 -0.37
CA GLU A 106 -7.31 -0.80 0.45
C GLU A 106 -8.39 0.06 1.09
N TYR A 107 -9.50 -0.48 1.51
CA TYR A 107 -10.53 0.33 2.16
C TYR A 107 -9.96 1.25 3.25
N PRO A 108 -10.42 2.51 3.35
CA PRO A 108 -9.90 3.47 4.33
C PRO A 108 -9.94 2.90 5.75
N THR A 109 -8.80 2.91 6.43
CA THR A 109 -8.58 2.43 7.81
C THR A 109 -8.84 0.93 8.06
N ILE A 110 -9.28 0.18 7.04
CA ILE A 110 -9.46 -1.28 7.13
C ILE A 110 -9.07 -1.94 5.81
N THR A 111 -7.98 -2.63 5.79
CA THR A 111 -7.34 -3.20 4.60
C THR A 111 -7.53 -4.71 4.61
N LEU A 112 -8.00 -5.26 3.48
CA LEU A 112 -8.08 -6.70 3.25
C LEU A 112 -6.86 -7.16 2.47
N LEU A 113 -6.22 -8.26 2.86
CA LEU A 113 -5.07 -8.76 2.12
C LEU A 113 -4.86 -10.27 2.25
N ASN A 114 -4.10 -10.81 1.30
CA ASN A 114 -3.60 -12.18 1.31
C ASN A 114 -2.12 -12.17 1.70
N ASP A 115 -1.69 -13.16 2.47
CA ASP A 115 -0.32 -13.21 3.00
C ASP A 115 0.76 -13.62 1.98
N GLY A 116 0.37 -13.99 0.77
CA GLY A 116 1.31 -14.41 -0.27
C GLY A 116 2.20 -15.62 0.10
N GLY A 117 1.90 -16.29 1.22
CA GLY A 117 2.56 -17.53 1.65
C GLY A 117 3.94 -17.35 2.30
N SER A 118 4.41 -16.13 2.57
CA SER A 118 5.66 -15.89 3.28
C SER A 118 5.62 -14.59 4.08
N GLU A 119 6.42 -14.52 5.16
CA GLU A 119 6.51 -13.34 6.01
C GLU A 119 6.99 -12.08 5.25
N LYS A 120 7.98 -12.23 4.35
CA LYS A 120 8.45 -11.11 3.51
C LYS A 120 7.34 -10.62 2.56
N MET A 121 6.57 -11.54 1.99
CA MET A 121 5.46 -11.17 1.11
C MET A 121 4.34 -10.50 1.89
N LEU A 122 4.00 -11.00 3.08
CA LEU A 122 3.03 -10.37 3.95
C LEU A 122 3.46 -8.94 4.34
N ASP A 123 4.74 -8.75 4.71
CA ASP A 123 5.27 -7.42 5.04
C ASP A 123 5.17 -6.44 3.86
N PHE A 124 5.49 -6.92 2.66
CA PHE A 124 5.33 -6.14 1.44
C PHE A 124 3.86 -5.77 1.18
N VAL A 125 2.95 -6.74 1.21
CA VAL A 125 1.53 -6.50 0.94
C VAL A 125 0.93 -5.59 2.03
N ILE A 126 1.30 -5.76 3.29
CA ILE A 126 0.91 -4.83 4.37
C ILE A 126 1.40 -3.41 4.06
N HIS A 127 2.67 -3.25 3.62
CA HIS A 127 3.20 -1.92 3.31
C HIS A 127 2.45 -1.28 2.14
N HIS A 128 2.11 -2.07 1.11
CA HIS A 128 1.34 -1.64 -0.06
C HIS A 128 -0.08 -1.22 0.35
N GLU A 129 -0.86 -2.13 0.89
CA GLU A 129 -2.27 -1.88 1.19
C GLU A 129 -2.49 -0.83 2.31
N VAL A 130 -1.64 -0.81 3.32
CA VAL A 130 -1.65 0.28 4.31
C VAL A 130 -1.25 1.60 3.66
N GLY A 131 -0.39 1.56 2.65
CA GLY A 131 0.08 2.72 1.89
C GLY A 131 -1.03 3.46 1.16
N HIS A 132 -2.03 2.76 0.68
CA HIS A 132 -3.21 3.35 0.05
C HIS A 132 -4.06 4.22 0.99
N ASN A 133 -3.88 4.14 2.31
CA ASN A 133 -4.45 5.17 3.18
C ASN A 133 -3.93 6.57 2.83
N TRP A 134 -2.71 6.70 2.27
CA TRP A 134 -2.19 7.97 1.76
C TRP A 134 -2.63 8.26 0.34
N PHE A 135 -2.47 7.29 -0.60
CA PHE A 135 -2.60 7.51 -2.03
C PHE A 135 -4.01 7.31 -2.59
N GLN A 136 -4.92 6.69 -1.85
CA GLN A 136 -6.32 6.55 -2.22
C GLN A 136 -7.22 7.12 -1.11
N GLY A 137 -6.90 6.86 0.15
CA GLY A 137 -7.72 7.30 1.27
C GLY A 137 -7.64 8.80 1.56
N ILE A 138 -6.43 9.34 1.70
CA ILE A 138 -6.18 10.73 2.13
C ILE A 138 -5.99 11.66 0.94
N LEU A 139 -5.14 11.29 -0.01
CA LEU A 139 -4.95 11.95 -1.30
C LEU A 139 -5.91 11.30 -2.30
N ALA A 140 -7.20 11.56 -2.15
CA ALA A 140 -8.27 10.83 -2.83
C ALA A 140 -8.36 11.20 -4.31
N THR A 141 -7.38 10.77 -5.08
CA THR A 141 -7.30 10.95 -6.53
C THR A 141 -8.36 10.09 -7.23
N ASN A 142 -8.69 10.44 -8.47
CA ASN A 142 -9.61 9.66 -9.28
C ASN A 142 -8.89 8.44 -9.87
N GLU A 143 -8.88 7.32 -9.18
CA GLU A 143 -8.22 6.08 -9.57
C GLU A 143 -8.72 5.50 -10.90
N ARG A 144 -9.95 5.82 -11.30
CA ARG A 144 -10.50 5.39 -12.58
C ARG A 144 -9.88 6.13 -13.76
N LEU A 145 -9.64 7.42 -13.60
CA LEU A 145 -9.04 8.24 -14.66
C LEU A 145 -7.50 8.22 -14.59
N HIS A 146 -6.94 8.20 -13.39
CA HIS A 146 -5.52 8.36 -13.12
C HIS A 146 -5.00 7.26 -12.16
N PRO A 147 -5.10 5.95 -12.53
CA PRO A 147 -4.71 4.86 -11.62
C PRO A 147 -3.25 4.91 -11.17
N TRP A 148 -2.41 5.58 -11.93
CA TRP A 148 -1.01 5.77 -11.60
C TRP A 148 -0.77 6.63 -10.34
N MET A 149 -1.68 7.56 -10.05
CA MET A 149 -1.57 8.43 -8.86
C MET A 149 -1.86 7.67 -7.55
N ASP A 150 -2.57 6.56 -7.65
CA ASP A 150 -2.83 5.63 -6.57
C ASP A 150 -1.76 4.53 -6.56
N GLU A 151 -1.81 3.61 -7.47
CA GLU A 151 -1.01 2.40 -7.52
C GLU A 151 0.48 2.67 -7.78
N GLY A 152 0.76 3.57 -8.71
CA GLY A 152 2.14 3.84 -9.13
C GLY A 152 2.93 4.64 -8.10
N MET A 153 2.31 5.65 -7.49
CA MET A 153 2.94 6.38 -6.40
C MET A 153 3.19 5.45 -5.20
N ASN A 154 2.22 4.58 -4.89
CA ASN A 154 2.38 3.61 -3.82
C ASN A 154 3.49 2.60 -4.11
N THR A 155 3.56 2.07 -5.34
CA THR A 155 4.63 1.15 -5.80
C THR A 155 6.04 1.76 -5.69
N TYR A 156 6.20 3.06 -6.00
CA TYR A 156 7.47 3.75 -5.77
C TYR A 156 7.90 3.66 -4.29
N TYR A 157 6.98 3.92 -3.37
CA TYR A 157 7.30 3.82 -1.94
C TYR A 157 7.50 2.39 -1.46
N ASP A 158 6.88 1.41 -2.10
CA ASP A 158 7.14 -0.01 -1.83
C ASP A 158 8.58 -0.39 -2.22
N SER A 159 9.03 0.07 -3.38
CA SER A 159 10.41 -0.14 -3.82
C SER A 159 11.41 0.50 -2.85
N ARG A 160 11.12 1.72 -2.40
CA ARG A 160 11.94 2.43 -1.40
C ARG A 160 11.95 1.70 -0.05
N TYR A 161 10.81 1.15 0.37
CA TYR A 161 10.68 0.36 1.60
C TYR A 161 11.48 -0.94 1.52
N LEU A 162 11.32 -1.69 0.42
CA LEU A 162 12.05 -2.93 0.20
C LEU A 162 13.56 -2.70 0.18
N GLN A 163 14.02 -1.66 -0.50
CA GLN A 163 15.44 -1.29 -0.53
C GLN A 163 15.96 -0.98 0.88
N GLN A 164 15.20 -0.24 1.68
CA GLN A 164 15.60 0.13 3.03
C GLN A 164 15.64 -1.04 4.01
N HIS A 165 14.66 -1.96 3.93
CA HIS A 165 14.50 -3.02 4.93
C HIS A 165 15.09 -4.37 4.50
N TYR A 166 15.20 -4.62 3.20
CA TYR A 166 15.66 -5.90 2.65
C TYR A 166 16.90 -5.78 1.76
N GLY A 167 17.39 -4.53 1.54
CA GLY A 167 18.58 -4.28 0.73
C GLY A 167 18.40 -4.52 -0.77
N ASN A 168 17.19 -4.79 -1.24
CA ASN A 168 16.86 -4.96 -2.65
C ASN A 168 15.38 -4.66 -2.87
N THR A 169 15.03 -4.32 -4.12
CA THR A 169 13.66 -4.06 -4.57
C THR A 169 12.93 -5.30 -5.09
N ASN A 170 13.60 -6.47 -5.07
CA ASN A 170 13.07 -7.68 -5.67
C ASN A 170 11.88 -8.22 -4.87
N LEU A 171 10.71 -8.17 -5.48
CA LEU A 171 9.52 -8.81 -4.95
C LEU A 171 9.59 -10.32 -5.17
N PRO A 172 9.28 -11.12 -4.16
CA PRO A 172 9.19 -12.56 -4.29
C PRO A 172 7.94 -13.03 -5.06
N ILE A 173 7.39 -12.20 -5.97
CA ILE A 173 6.07 -12.38 -6.59
C ILE A 173 5.98 -13.64 -7.47
N ILE A 174 7.10 -14.16 -7.97
CA ILE A 174 7.10 -15.39 -8.75
C ILE A 174 8.13 -16.36 -8.21
N GLN A 175 7.74 -17.11 -7.19
CA GLN A 175 8.43 -18.33 -6.83
C GLN A 175 7.72 -19.51 -7.50
N THR A 176 8.36 -20.13 -8.49
CA THR A 176 7.88 -21.40 -9.01
C THR A 176 8.21 -22.52 -8.03
N LYS A 177 7.41 -23.60 -7.99
CA LYS A 177 7.72 -24.80 -7.20
C LYS A 177 9.02 -25.50 -7.68
N SER A 178 9.58 -25.07 -8.82
CA SER A 178 10.81 -25.64 -9.41
C SER A 178 12.03 -24.81 -9.05
N VAL A 179 12.90 -25.40 -8.24
CA VAL A 179 14.23 -24.83 -7.89
C VAL A 179 15.07 -24.54 -9.14
N PHE A 180 14.93 -25.36 -10.18
CA PHE A 180 15.65 -25.21 -11.46
C PHE A 180 15.16 -23.97 -12.25
N LEU A 181 13.85 -23.75 -12.30
CA LEU A 181 13.27 -22.57 -12.96
C LEU A 181 13.62 -21.29 -12.19
N ASN A 182 13.52 -21.29 -10.87
CA ASN A 182 13.86 -20.14 -10.03
C ASN A 182 15.31 -19.68 -10.20
N LYS A 183 16.25 -20.60 -10.45
CA LYS A 183 17.65 -20.27 -10.73
C LYS A 183 17.88 -19.65 -12.13
N ARG A 184 16.93 -19.79 -13.05
CA ARG A 184 17.03 -19.29 -14.44
C ARG A 184 16.15 -18.08 -14.72
N LEU A 185 15.18 -17.80 -13.85
CA LEU A 185 14.38 -16.59 -13.97
C LEU A 185 15.24 -15.36 -13.65
N PRO A 186 15.07 -14.25 -14.37
CA PRO A 186 15.71 -13.00 -14.02
C PRO A 186 15.40 -12.65 -12.55
N VAL A 187 16.36 -12.05 -11.87
CA VAL A 187 16.22 -11.62 -10.46
C VAL A 187 15.07 -10.64 -10.33
N ASP A 188 14.84 -9.84 -11.37
CA ASP A 188 13.67 -8.95 -11.49
C ASP A 188 12.89 -9.30 -12.76
N LEU A 189 11.94 -10.22 -12.59
CA LEU A 189 11.10 -10.64 -13.71
C LEU A 189 10.13 -9.55 -14.15
N GLN A 190 9.62 -8.73 -13.23
CA GLN A 190 8.68 -7.64 -13.55
C GLN A 190 9.36 -6.60 -14.44
N GLN A 191 10.56 -6.17 -14.07
CA GLN A 191 11.37 -5.26 -14.90
C GLN A 191 11.71 -5.86 -16.26
N THR A 192 12.02 -7.13 -16.30
CA THR A 192 12.30 -7.84 -17.57
C THR A 192 11.06 -7.87 -18.48
N LEU A 193 9.87 -8.11 -17.90
CA LEU A 193 8.61 -8.09 -18.63
C LEU A 193 8.27 -6.69 -19.13
N LEU A 194 8.38 -5.67 -18.29
CA LEU A 194 8.16 -4.27 -18.66
C LEU A 194 9.07 -3.86 -19.81
N GLN A 195 10.39 -4.12 -19.69
CA GLN A 195 11.34 -3.82 -20.75
C GLN A 195 11.02 -4.54 -22.06
N SER A 196 10.55 -5.80 -21.98
CA SER A 196 10.18 -6.57 -23.16
C SER A 196 9.00 -5.92 -23.90
N VAL A 197 7.97 -5.52 -23.15
CA VAL A 197 6.76 -4.88 -23.72
C VAL A 197 7.05 -3.51 -24.28
N THR A 198 7.88 -2.73 -23.61
CA THR A 198 8.32 -1.40 -24.06
C THR A 198 9.16 -1.52 -25.35
N ARG A 199 10.08 -2.50 -25.43
CA ARG A 199 10.89 -2.72 -26.64
C ARG A 199 10.06 -3.05 -27.89
N ILE A 200 8.97 -3.78 -27.71
CA ILE A 200 8.04 -4.10 -28.83
C ILE A 200 6.94 -3.05 -29.02
N LYS A 201 7.00 -1.94 -28.27
CA LYS A 201 6.03 -0.81 -28.33
C LYS A 201 4.59 -1.28 -28.11
N LYS A 202 4.37 -2.11 -27.10
CA LYS A 202 3.04 -2.61 -26.69
C LYS A 202 2.66 -2.14 -25.27
N ASP A 203 3.50 -1.35 -24.63
CA ASP A 203 3.14 -0.66 -23.41
C ASP A 203 2.19 0.51 -23.72
N GLN A 204 1.30 0.77 -22.79
CA GLN A 204 0.39 1.90 -22.85
C GLN A 204 1.00 3.11 -22.12
N PRO A 205 0.54 4.34 -22.41
CA PRO A 205 0.92 5.53 -21.65
C PRO A 205 0.57 5.38 -20.17
N ILE A 206 1.34 6.01 -19.28
CA ILE A 206 1.05 6.06 -17.84
C ILE A 206 -0.32 6.71 -17.59
N GLU A 207 -0.62 7.79 -18.30
CA GLU A 207 -1.90 8.52 -18.25
C GLU A 207 -2.97 7.81 -19.10
N THR A 208 -3.19 6.52 -18.80
CA THR A 208 -4.27 5.73 -19.41
C THR A 208 -5.32 5.45 -18.33
N THR A 209 -6.60 5.65 -18.65
CA THR A 209 -7.69 5.35 -17.71
C THR A 209 -7.75 3.85 -17.42
N SER A 210 -8.15 3.47 -16.19
CA SER A 210 -8.17 2.08 -15.76
C SER A 210 -8.97 1.16 -16.70
N GLU A 211 -10.08 1.64 -17.25
CA GLU A 211 -10.94 0.89 -18.19
C GLU A 211 -10.31 0.63 -19.56
N LYS A 212 -9.34 1.47 -19.96
CA LYS A 212 -8.66 1.35 -21.27
C LYS A 212 -7.38 0.53 -21.21
N PHE A 213 -6.87 0.27 -20.02
CA PHE A 213 -5.74 -0.63 -19.88
C PHE A 213 -6.10 -2.06 -20.26
N SER A 214 -5.20 -2.75 -20.95
CA SER A 214 -5.23 -4.21 -20.94
C SER A 214 -4.84 -4.72 -19.55
N ALA A 215 -5.36 -5.88 -19.13
CA ALA A 215 -5.04 -6.43 -17.81
C ALA A 215 -3.52 -6.56 -17.55
N PHE A 216 -2.74 -6.89 -18.59
CA PHE A 216 -1.29 -6.96 -18.50
C PHE A 216 -0.67 -5.56 -18.29
N ASN A 217 -1.06 -4.57 -19.10
CA ASN A 217 -0.52 -3.22 -19.00
C ASN A 217 -0.98 -2.51 -17.73
N TYR A 218 -2.15 -2.79 -17.20
CA TYR A 218 -2.55 -2.26 -15.90
C TYR A 218 -1.49 -2.56 -14.84
N ASN A 219 -1.12 -3.85 -14.69
CA ASN A 219 -0.10 -4.24 -13.74
C ASN A 219 1.32 -3.73 -14.08
N MET A 220 1.68 -3.70 -15.36
CA MET A 220 3.04 -3.30 -15.75
C MET A 220 3.22 -1.78 -15.82
N VAL A 221 2.18 -1.04 -16.18
CA VAL A 221 2.29 0.40 -16.41
C VAL A 221 1.79 1.21 -15.22
N ALA A 222 0.57 0.97 -14.73
CA ALA A 222 0.05 1.75 -13.60
C ALA A 222 0.89 1.54 -12.33
N TYR A 223 1.44 0.35 -12.13
CA TYR A 223 2.34 0.03 -11.00
C TYR A 223 3.81 0.27 -11.34
N ILE A 224 4.40 -0.64 -12.13
CA ILE A 224 5.88 -0.76 -12.26
C ILE A 224 6.48 0.41 -13.04
N LYS A 225 5.96 0.68 -14.25
CA LYS A 225 6.46 1.79 -15.08
C LYS A 225 6.29 3.14 -14.38
N THR A 226 5.19 3.32 -13.67
CA THR A 226 4.97 4.54 -12.88
C THR A 226 5.88 4.61 -11.67
N GLY A 227 6.12 3.50 -10.95
CA GLY A 227 7.11 3.46 -9.88
C GLY A 227 8.50 3.86 -10.36
N ASP A 228 8.91 3.38 -11.53
CA ASP A 228 10.17 3.78 -12.19
C ASP A 228 10.17 5.25 -12.58
N TRP A 229 9.06 5.77 -13.11
CA TRP A 229 8.90 7.18 -13.44
C TRP A 229 8.99 8.08 -12.21
N MET A 230 8.38 7.71 -11.10
CA MET A 230 8.53 8.41 -9.81
C MET A 230 9.99 8.40 -9.34
N LYS A 231 10.72 7.30 -9.59
CA LYS A 231 12.15 7.23 -9.28
C LYS A 231 12.97 8.17 -10.17
N LEU A 232 12.65 8.31 -11.45
CA LEU A 232 13.27 9.29 -12.34
C LEU A 232 13.00 10.73 -11.85
N LEU A 233 11.79 11.02 -11.38
CA LEU A 233 11.45 12.32 -10.80
C LEU A 233 12.28 12.58 -9.51
N GLU A 234 12.45 11.57 -8.64
CA GLU A 234 13.33 11.68 -7.47
C GLU A 234 14.79 11.95 -7.89
N ASP A 235 15.29 11.24 -8.91
CA ASP A 235 16.67 11.40 -9.39
C ASP A 235 16.92 12.78 -9.99
N GLU A 236 15.94 13.34 -10.70
CA GLU A 236 15.99 14.70 -11.25
C GLU A 236 15.97 15.77 -10.17
N LEU A 237 15.17 15.61 -9.13
CA LEU A 237 15.03 16.59 -8.05
C LEU A 237 16.10 16.43 -6.97
N GLY A 238 16.60 15.24 -6.80
CA GLY A 238 17.35 14.81 -5.64
C GLY A 238 16.40 14.43 -4.48
N LYS A 239 16.78 13.39 -3.75
CA LYS A 239 15.93 12.77 -2.72
C LYS A 239 15.38 13.74 -1.68
N GLU A 240 16.20 14.66 -1.18
CA GLU A 240 15.77 15.60 -0.13
C GLU A 240 14.72 16.59 -0.63
N VAL A 241 14.89 17.08 -1.87
CA VAL A 241 13.92 17.98 -2.50
C VAL A 241 12.65 17.24 -2.84
N PHE A 242 12.76 16.03 -3.40
CA PHE A 242 11.62 15.18 -3.69
C PHE A 242 10.78 14.89 -2.42
N ASP A 243 11.43 14.52 -1.32
CA ASP A 243 10.72 14.27 -0.05
C ASP A 243 9.98 15.54 0.44
N LYS A 244 10.59 16.72 0.32
CA LYS A 244 9.93 17.99 0.66
C LYS A 244 8.73 18.27 -0.27
N CYS A 245 8.87 17.98 -1.56
CA CYS A 245 7.77 18.11 -2.53
C CYS A 245 6.59 17.21 -2.14
N MET A 246 6.85 15.94 -1.82
CA MET A 246 5.80 14.99 -1.42
C MET A 246 5.13 15.37 -0.10
N GLN A 247 5.90 15.87 0.87
CA GLN A 247 5.35 16.37 2.14
C GLN A 247 4.48 17.61 1.93
N GLU A 248 4.89 18.53 1.04
CA GLU A 248 4.06 19.69 0.70
C GLU A 248 2.83 19.28 -0.12
N TYR A 249 2.94 18.28 -1.00
CA TYR A 249 1.80 17.72 -1.73
C TYR A 249 0.77 17.14 -0.75
N TYR A 250 1.20 16.34 0.21
CA TYR A 250 0.34 15.86 1.28
C TYR A 250 -0.31 17.01 2.06
N LYS A 251 0.48 18.01 2.48
CA LYS A 251 -0.01 19.14 3.26
C LYS A 251 -1.06 19.96 2.52
N ARG A 252 -0.92 20.16 1.21
CA ARG A 252 -1.87 20.92 0.37
C ARG A 252 -3.14 20.13 0.09
N TRP A 253 -3.01 18.82 -0.10
CA TRP A 253 -4.03 18.01 -0.72
C TRP A 253 -4.65 16.93 0.16
N HIS A 254 -4.21 16.74 1.40
CA HIS A 254 -4.84 15.76 2.29
C HIS A 254 -6.34 16.06 2.47
N PHE A 255 -7.15 15.02 2.35
CA PHE A 255 -8.62 15.06 2.35
C PHE A 255 -9.24 15.89 1.22
N LYS A 256 -8.54 15.99 0.10
CA LYS A 256 -9.00 16.61 -1.14
C LYS A 256 -8.82 15.63 -2.30
N HIS A 257 -9.16 16.07 -3.51
CA HIS A 257 -9.15 15.27 -4.72
C HIS A 257 -8.19 15.86 -5.76
N PRO A 258 -6.86 15.74 -5.60
CA PRO A 258 -5.90 16.31 -6.52
C PRO A 258 -5.91 15.60 -7.88
N TYR A 259 -5.60 16.37 -8.91
CA TYR A 259 -5.38 15.90 -10.27
C TYR A 259 -3.87 15.87 -10.62
N PRO A 260 -3.47 15.25 -11.75
CA PRO A 260 -2.07 15.23 -12.19
C PRO A 260 -1.41 16.61 -12.25
N GLU A 261 -2.16 17.62 -12.66
CA GLU A 261 -1.70 19.01 -12.76
C GLU A 261 -1.38 19.59 -11.37
N ASP A 262 -2.15 19.24 -10.36
CA ASP A 262 -1.95 19.68 -8.98
C ASP A 262 -0.69 19.05 -8.38
N PHE A 263 -0.44 17.78 -8.71
CA PHE A 263 0.79 17.09 -8.35
C PHE A 263 1.99 17.77 -9.02
N LYS A 264 1.97 17.89 -10.35
CA LYS A 264 3.03 18.56 -11.11
C LYS A 264 3.32 19.95 -10.56
N LYS A 265 2.26 20.77 -10.43
CA LYS A 265 2.40 22.14 -9.89
C LYS A 265 3.05 22.16 -8.51
N THR A 266 2.70 21.23 -7.64
CA THR A 266 3.31 21.16 -6.31
C THR A 266 4.80 20.83 -6.40
N MET A 267 5.17 19.87 -7.26
CA MET A 267 6.58 19.52 -7.49
C MET A 267 7.38 20.72 -8.01
N GLU A 268 6.84 21.46 -8.97
CA GLU A 268 7.46 22.66 -9.53
C GLU A 268 7.58 23.82 -8.53
N ASP A 269 6.51 24.10 -7.78
CA ASP A 269 6.47 25.16 -6.78
C ASP A 269 7.55 24.97 -5.68
N VAL A 270 7.75 23.73 -5.23
CA VAL A 270 8.68 23.42 -4.13
C VAL A 270 10.11 23.25 -4.62
N SER A 271 10.30 22.64 -5.79
CA SER A 271 11.63 22.39 -6.34
C SER A 271 12.23 23.62 -7.04
N GLY A 272 11.38 24.54 -7.52
CA GLY A 272 11.77 25.65 -8.37
C GLY A 272 12.20 25.25 -9.79
N LYS A 273 11.96 23.99 -10.19
CA LYS A 273 12.31 23.46 -11.52
C LYS A 273 11.06 23.38 -12.42
N ASN A 274 11.26 23.61 -13.71
CA ASN A 274 10.27 23.26 -14.72
C ASN A 274 10.34 21.75 -14.99
N LEU A 275 9.23 21.04 -14.90
CA LEU A 275 9.14 19.59 -15.05
C LEU A 275 8.38 19.16 -16.32
N ASP A 276 8.14 20.07 -17.27
CA ASP A 276 7.40 19.76 -18.50
C ASP A 276 7.95 18.54 -19.24
N THR A 277 9.28 18.41 -19.32
CA THR A 277 9.93 17.28 -20.02
C THR A 277 9.68 15.93 -19.34
N ILE A 278 9.54 15.92 -18.01
CA ILE A 278 9.30 14.69 -17.24
C ILE A 278 7.82 14.28 -17.30
N PHE A 279 6.94 15.27 -17.42
CA PHE A 279 5.48 15.07 -17.48
C PHE A 279 4.93 15.04 -18.91
N SER A 280 5.79 15.07 -19.95
CA SER A 280 5.41 15.06 -21.36
C SER A 280 5.14 13.67 -21.94
#